data_799fd52c64da3d66d95540fdf07dce26
#
_entry.id   799fd52c64da3d66d95540fdf07dce26
#
_cell.length_a   1.000
_cell.length_b   1.000
_cell.length_c   1.000
_cell.angle_alpha   90.00
_cell.angle_beta   90.00
_cell.angle_gamma   90.00
#
_symmetry.space_group_name_H-M   'P 1'
#
loop_
_entity.id
_entity.type
_entity.pdbx_description
1 polymer ?
#
loop_
_entity_poly.entity_id
_entity_poly.type
_entity_poly.pdbx_seq_one_letter_code
_entity_poly.pdbx_strand_id
1 'polypeptide(L)'
;MTDLVVAKFGGTSVADFDAMNRSIDVALLDANTRIVVLSASAGVTNILVALAGGLEPTERFSQLDALRQIQFNILERLRYPNVIREEIERLLENITTLAEAAALASSTALTDELVSHGELMSTLLFVEILRERGIQAQWFDARKVLRTNDRFGRAEPDIAAVAELTQQQLAPRLAEGLVVTQGFIGSEAKGRTTTLGRGGSDYTAALLGEALNATRVDIWTDVPGIYTTDPCVAPAAKRIDVIAFEEAAEMATFGAKVLHPATLLPAVRSDIPVFVGSSKEPKAGGTLVCKTTENPPLFRALALRRRQTLLTLHSLNMLHSRGFLAEVFGILARHNISVDLITTSEVSVALTMDTTGSTSAGDTLLTQALLTELSSLCRVEVEENLALVALIGNELSKACGVGKEVFGVLEPFNIRMICYGASSHNLCFLVPGDDAEKVVQKLHHNLFE
;
A
#
# COMPACT_ATOMS: atom_id res chain seq x y z
N MET A 1 28.68 14.88 1.78
CA MET A 1 27.31 14.75 2.29
C MET A 1 27.31 13.60 3.28
N THR A 2 26.77 13.79 4.47
CA THR A 2 26.61 12.71 5.44
C THR A 2 25.49 11.77 4.96
N ASP A 3 25.75 10.46 4.97
CA ASP A 3 24.75 9.48 4.64
C ASP A 3 23.56 9.56 5.60
N LEU A 4 22.36 9.46 5.06
CA LEU A 4 21.11 9.55 5.80
C LEU A 4 20.18 8.42 5.35
N VAL A 5 19.70 7.64 6.30
CA VAL A 5 18.70 6.58 6.06
C VAL A 5 17.42 6.93 6.79
N VAL A 6 16.31 6.80 6.09
CA VAL A 6 14.95 6.86 6.65
C VAL A 6 14.42 5.44 6.76
N ALA A 7 14.08 5.00 7.96
CA ALA A 7 13.55 3.65 8.18
C ALA A 7 12.05 3.72 8.53
N LYS A 8 11.25 2.89 7.88
CA LYS A 8 9.81 2.77 8.13
C LYS A 8 9.49 1.39 8.71
N PHE A 9 8.68 1.37 9.76
CA PHE A 9 8.18 0.13 10.36
C PHE A 9 6.66 0.08 10.28
N GLY A 10 6.13 -1.05 9.80
CA GLY A 10 4.69 -1.30 9.70
C GLY A 10 4.05 -1.65 11.04
N GLY A 11 2.73 -1.81 11.04
CA GLY A 11 1.93 -2.03 12.25
C GLY A 11 2.33 -3.27 13.04
N THR A 12 2.67 -4.38 12.37
CA THR A 12 3.13 -5.61 13.03
C THR A 12 4.48 -5.44 13.73
N SER A 13 5.32 -4.54 13.22
CA SER A 13 6.62 -4.21 13.81
C SER A 13 6.50 -3.32 15.06
N VAL A 14 5.34 -2.77 15.33
CA VAL A 14 5.03 -1.93 16.50
C VAL A 14 3.76 -2.41 17.24
N ALA A 15 3.41 -3.68 17.07
CA ALA A 15 2.19 -4.27 17.60
C ALA A 15 2.15 -4.31 19.13
N ASP A 16 3.29 -4.52 19.76
CA ASP A 16 3.45 -4.63 21.20
C ASP A 16 4.83 -4.15 21.64
N PHE A 17 5.08 -4.19 22.95
CA PHE A 17 6.35 -3.76 23.53
C PHE A 17 7.55 -4.54 22.98
N ASP A 18 7.43 -5.86 22.85
CA ASP A 18 8.51 -6.70 22.34
C ASP A 18 8.80 -6.42 20.86
N ALA A 19 7.76 -6.24 20.06
CA ALA A 19 7.90 -5.86 18.66
C ALA A 19 8.58 -4.50 18.50
N MET A 20 8.21 -3.52 19.30
CA MET A 20 8.85 -2.20 19.30
C MET A 20 10.34 -2.30 19.64
N ASN A 21 10.72 -3.10 20.65
CA ASN A 21 12.12 -3.33 21.00
C ASN A 21 12.91 -3.99 19.86
N ARG A 22 12.33 -4.98 19.19
CA ARG A 22 12.96 -5.60 18.01
C ARG A 22 13.16 -4.57 16.88
N SER A 23 12.17 -3.72 16.64
CA SER A 23 12.25 -2.67 15.63
C SER A 23 13.32 -1.63 15.97
N ILE A 24 13.48 -1.29 17.25
CA ILE A 24 14.57 -0.42 17.70
C ILE A 24 15.93 -1.06 17.39
N ASP A 25 16.10 -2.34 17.71
CA ASP A 25 17.33 -3.07 17.40
C ASP A 25 17.64 -3.03 15.91
N VAL A 26 16.63 -3.20 15.07
CA VAL A 26 16.77 -3.12 13.60
C VAL A 26 17.18 -1.70 13.16
N ALA A 27 16.53 -0.67 13.69
CA ALA A 27 16.84 0.72 13.35
C ALA A 27 18.29 1.09 13.74
N LEU A 28 18.80 0.53 14.82
CA LEU A 28 20.15 0.79 15.32
C LEU A 28 21.24 0.02 14.58
N LEU A 29 20.91 -0.96 13.73
CA LEU A 29 21.90 -1.71 12.94
C LEU A 29 22.68 -0.81 11.98
N ASP A 30 22.05 0.23 11.44
CA ASP A 30 22.70 1.23 10.60
C ASP A 30 22.76 2.56 11.33
N ALA A 31 23.98 3.01 11.63
CA ALA A 31 24.23 4.28 12.32
C ALA A 31 23.75 5.49 11.53
N ASN A 32 23.54 5.36 10.22
CA ASN A 32 23.04 6.43 9.36
C ASN A 32 21.51 6.58 9.43
N THR A 33 20.80 5.68 10.09
CA THR A 33 19.37 5.81 10.34
C THR A 33 19.13 6.94 11.34
N ARG A 34 18.57 8.05 10.86
CA ARG A 34 18.31 9.25 11.65
C ARG A 34 16.83 9.54 11.82
N ILE A 35 16.00 8.95 10.98
CA ILE A 35 14.54 9.10 11.01
C ILE A 35 13.89 7.73 11.01
N VAL A 36 12.94 7.55 11.91
CA VAL A 36 12.07 6.38 11.99
C VAL A 36 10.63 6.82 11.77
N VAL A 37 9.98 6.23 10.78
CA VAL A 37 8.57 6.48 10.43
C VAL A 37 7.75 5.27 10.88
N LEU A 38 6.73 5.49 11.67
CA LEU A 38 5.90 4.42 12.22
C LEU A 38 4.46 4.45 11.74
N SER A 39 3.90 3.27 11.52
CA SER A 39 2.46 3.05 11.45
C SER A 39 1.87 2.98 12.88
N ALA A 40 0.54 2.99 12.98
CA ALA A 40 -0.14 2.63 14.21
C ALA A 40 0.14 1.17 14.58
N SER A 41 0.06 0.83 15.85
CA SER A 41 0.17 -0.57 16.30
C SER A 41 -0.88 -1.46 15.63
N ALA A 42 -0.52 -2.72 15.35
CA ALA A 42 -1.41 -3.65 14.66
C ALA A 42 -2.82 -3.70 15.29
N GLY A 43 -3.84 -3.61 14.46
CA GLY A 43 -5.24 -3.61 14.87
C GLY A 43 -5.81 -2.23 15.23
N VAL A 44 -4.97 -1.26 15.54
CA VAL A 44 -5.43 0.08 15.97
C VAL A 44 -6.13 0.84 14.84
N THR A 45 -5.57 0.85 13.65
CA THR A 45 -6.18 1.57 12.51
C THR A 45 -7.59 1.04 12.21
N ASN A 46 -7.78 -0.27 12.21
CA ASN A 46 -9.10 -0.87 11.97
C ASN A 46 -10.13 -0.47 13.01
N ILE A 47 -9.72 -0.41 14.28
CA ILE A 47 -10.59 0.07 15.38
C ILE A 47 -10.99 1.53 15.14
N LEU A 48 -10.01 2.38 14.83
CA LEU A 48 -10.25 3.81 14.61
C LEU A 48 -11.14 4.07 13.39
N VAL A 49 -10.95 3.32 12.31
CA VAL A 49 -11.81 3.39 11.12
C VAL A 49 -13.25 2.99 11.46
N ALA A 50 -13.42 1.92 12.22
CA ALA A 50 -14.75 1.48 12.68
C ALA A 50 -15.43 2.56 13.53
N LEU A 51 -14.71 3.16 14.46
CA LEU A 51 -15.21 4.26 15.30
C LEU A 51 -15.61 5.48 14.46
N ALA A 52 -14.81 5.81 13.44
CA ALA A 52 -15.06 6.94 12.54
C ALA A 52 -16.32 6.75 11.68
N GLY A 53 -16.72 5.51 11.43
CA GLY A 53 -17.95 5.19 10.71
C GLY A 53 -19.23 5.42 11.51
N GLY A 54 -19.11 5.69 12.81
CA GLY A 54 -20.25 5.88 13.71
C GLY A 54 -20.81 4.53 14.22
N LEU A 55 -20.53 4.21 15.47
CA LEU A 55 -20.98 2.96 16.09
C LEU A 55 -22.04 3.22 17.15
N GLU A 56 -22.94 2.26 17.32
CA GLU A 56 -23.87 2.24 18.43
C GLU A 56 -23.12 2.19 19.76
N PRO A 57 -23.69 2.74 20.88
CA PRO A 57 -22.97 2.88 22.15
C PRO A 57 -22.28 1.63 22.65
N THR A 58 -22.92 0.46 22.55
CA THR A 58 -22.37 -0.80 23.03
C THR A 58 -21.13 -1.23 22.21
N GLU A 59 -21.22 -1.18 20.88
CA GLU A 59 -20.10 -1.48 19.98
C GLU A 59 -18.99 -0.45 20.13
N ARG A 60 -19.35 0.82 20.23
CA ARG A 60 -18.40 1.91 20.41
C ARG A 60 -17.58 1.70 21.68
N PHE A 61 -18.23 1.40 22.79
CA PHE A 61 -17.57 1.11 24.06
C PHE A 61 -16.63 -0.08 23.94
N SER A 62 -17.07 -1.18 23.29
CA SER A 62 -16.26 -2.37 23.07
C SER A 62 -15.00 -2.06 22.26
N GLN A 63 -15.11 -1.27 21.18
CA GLN A 63 -13.97 -0.87 20.36
C GLN A 63 -13.01 0.05 21.10
N LEU A 64 -13.52 1.00 21.86
CA LEU A 64 -12.71 1.89 22.70
C LEU A 64 -11.94 1.12 23.77
N ASP A 65 -12.58 0.12 24.39
CA ASP A 65 -11.93 -0.75 25.37
C ASP A 65 -10.82 -1.60 24.71
N ALA A 66 -11.08 -2.18 23.55
CA ALA A 66 -10.07 -2.93 22.80
C ALA A 66 -8.86 -2.06 22.43
N LEU A 67 -9.10 -0.84 21.99
CA LEU A 67 -8.05 0.14 21.70
C LEU A 67 -7.21 0.45 22.95
N ARG A 68 -7.88 0.74 24.06
CA ARG A 68 -7.23 1.00 25.33
C ARG A 68 -6.35 -0.17 25.76
N GLN A 69 -6.84 -1.39 25.63
CA GLN A 69 -6.07 -2.60 25.96
C GLN A 69 -4.77 -2.69 25.15
N ILE A 70 -4.83 -2.46 23.85
CA ILE A 70 -3.65 -2.50 22.97
C ILE A 70 -2.60 -1.48 23.45
N GLN A 71 -3.01 -0.22 23.66
CA GLN A 71 -2.09 0.84 24.04
C GLN A 71 -1.54 0.69 25.46
N PHE A 72 -2.39 0.30 26.41
CA PHE A 72 -1.95 0.09 27.79
C PHE A 72 -1.10 -1.16 27.96
N ASN A 73 -1.27 -2.21 27.15
CA ASN A 73 -0.39 -3.35 27.15
C ASN A 73 1.07 -2.94 26.82
N ILE A 74 1.25 -1.94 26.00
CA ILE A 74 2.57 -1.38 25.72
C ILE A 74 3.01 -0.46 26.86
N LEU A 75 2.15 0.47 27.26
CA LEU A 75 2.45 1.48 28.28
C LEU A 75 2.89 0.85 29.61
N GLU A 76 2.18 -0.18 30.07
CA GLU A 76 2.47 -0.83 31.35
C GLU A 76 3.77 -1.67 31.36
N ARG A 77 4.30 -1.96 30.17
CA ARG A 77 5.62 -2.62 30.04
C ARG A 77 6.78 -1.64 30.14
N LEU A 78 6.53 -0.33 30.04
CA LEU A 78 7.54 0.69 30.23
C LEU A 78 8.06 0.65 31.68
N ARG A 79 9.33 0.97 31.86
CA ARG A 79 9.94 1.10 33.18
C ARG A 79 9.34 2.26 33.98
N TYR A 80 9.07 3.35 33.29
CA TYR A 80 8.48 4.57 33.88
C TYR A 80 7.22 5.01 33.09
N PRO A 81 6.14 4.25 33.20
CA PRO A 81 4.94 4.50 32.36
C PRO A 81 4.29 5.87 32.65
N ASN A 82 4.46 6.39 33.85
CA ASN A 82 3.84 7.68 34.24
C ASN A 82 4.38 8.89 33.48
N VAL A 83 5.54 8.79 32.84
CA VAL A 83 6.12 9.87 32.03
C VAL A 83 5.20 10.26 30.87
N ILE A 84 4.55 9.28 30.23
CA ILE A 84 3.67 9.52 29.09
C ILE A 84 2.21 9.07 29.31
N ARG A 85 1.88 8.54 30.48
CA ARG A 85 0.53 8.04 30.79
C ARG A 85 -0.53 9.11 30.55
N GLU A 86 -0.31 10.30 31.06
CA GLU A 86 -1.25 11.41 30.92
C GLU A 86 -1.48 11.78 29.46
N GLU A 87 -0.45 11.80 28.65
CA GLU A 87 -0.54 12.10 27.22
C GLU A 87 -1.30 10.99 26.45
N ILE A 88 -1.04 9.74 26.73
CA ILE A 88 -1.77 8.61 26.12
C ILE A 88 -3.24 8.66 26.53
N GLU A 89 -3.54 8.91 27.80
CA GLU A 89 -4.94 9.05 28.27
C GLU A 89 -5.64 10.22 27.62
N ARG A 90 -4.95 11.35 27.44
CA ARG A 90 -5.51 12.52 26.74
C ARG A 90 -5.88 12.18 25.30
N LEU A 91 -5.01 11.44 24.58
CA LEU A 91 -5.31 11.02 23.22
C LEU A 91 -6.49 10.04 23.17
N LEU A 92 -6.59 9.12 24.12
CA LEU A 92 -7.74 8.21 24.22
C LEU A 92 -9.04 8.93 24.52
N GLU A 93 -9.02 9.97 25.34
CA GLU A 93 -10.18 10.83 25.60
C GLU A 93 -10.60 11.60 24.34
N ASN A 94 -9.63 12.12 23.58
CA ASN A 94 -9.90 12.76 22.28
C ASN A 94 -10.57 11.79 21.32
N ILE A 95 -10.09 10.56 21.25
CA ILE A 95 -10.69 9.49 20.42
C ILE A 95 -12.14 9.24 20.86
N THR A 96 -12.39 9.13 22.16
CA THR A 96 -13.74 8.93 22.70
C THR A 96 -14.69 10.06 22.28
N THR A 97 -14.26 11.30 22.40
CA THR A 97 -15.04 12.48 21.98
C THR A 97 -15.31 12.48 20.48
N LEU A 98 -14.29 12.18 19.66
CA LEU A 98 -14.43 12.11 18.21
C LEU A 98 -15.33 10.94 17.77
N ALA A 99 -15.24 9.80 18.45
CA ALA A 99 -16.11 8.65 18.18
C ALA A 99 -17.59 8.96 18.50
N GLU A 100 -17.87 9.67 19.57
CA GLU A 100 -19.22 10.16 19.90
C GLU A 100 -19.74 11.14 18.84
N ALA A 101 -18.89 12.05 18.40
CA ALA A 101 -19.24 12.97 17.32
C ALA A 101 -19.52 12.23 16.00
N ALA A 102 -18.72 11.23 15.66
CA ALA A 102 -18.91 10.40 14.47
C ALA A 102 -20.24 9.61 14.50
N ALA A 103 -20.67 9.19 15.68
CA ALA A 103 -21.95 8.50 15.86
C ALA A 103 -23.15 9.43 15.57
N LEU A 104 -22.99 10.72 15.78
CA LEU A 104 -24.02 11.73 15.48
C LEU A 104 -23.97 12.15 14.01
N ALA A 105 -22.79 12.44 13.48
CA ALA A 105 -22.60 12.85 12.09
C ALA A 105 -21.16 12.54 11.64
N SER A 106 -20.99 11.56 10.79
CA SER A 106 -19.69 11.21 10.23
C SER A 106 -19.31 12.17 9.09
N SER A 107 -18.02 12.50 9.00
CA SER A 107 -17.44 13.25 7.89
C SER A 107 -16.04 12.74 7.58
N THR A 108 -15.57 12.97 6.36
CA THR A 108 -14.21 12.56 5.96
C THR A 108 -13.13 13.29 6.76
N ALA A 109 -13.33 14.56 7.07
CA ALA A 109 -12.40 15.33 7.89
C ALA A 109 -12.33 14.80 9.33
N LEU A 110 -13.46 14.43 9.91
CA LEU A 110 -13.55 13.83 11.24
C LEU A 110 -12.84 12.46 11.25
N THR A 111 -13.03 11.67 10.21
CA THR A 111 -12.37 10.37 10.06
C THR A 111 -10.85 10.52 10.07
N ASP A 112 -10.30 11.44 9.30
CA ASP A 112 -8.86 11.67 9.25
C ASP A 112 -8.29 12.10 10.60
N GLU A 113 -8.97 13.02 11.28
CA GLU A 113 -8.58 13.46 12.62
C GLU A 113 -8.58 12.29 13.61
N LEU A 114 -9.64 11.49 13.61
CA LEU A 114 -9.76 10.35 14.52
C LEU A 114 -8.69 9.29 14.25
N VAL A 115 -8.53 8.89 13.00
CA VAL A 115 -7.59 7.82 12.59
C VAL A 115 -6.13 8.21 12.86
N SER A 116 -5.79 9.49 12.77
CA SER A 116 -4.42 9.98 13.02
C SER A 116 -3.89 9.67 14.42
N HIS A 117 -4.77 9.47 15.39
CA HIS A 117 -4.38 9.17 16.76
C HIS A 117 -3.63 7.85 16.92
N GLY A 118 -3.81 6.91 15.99
CA GLY A 118 -3.09 5.65 16.01
C GLY A 118 -1.57 5.84 15.93
N GLU A 119 -1.12 6.60 14.96
CA GLU A 119 0.29 6.91 14.76
C GLU A 119 0.83 7.87 15.82
N LEU A 120 0.00 8.78 16.32
CA LEU A 120 0.42 9.65 17.43
C LEU A 120 0.75 8.82 18.67
N MET A 121 -0.06 7.84 19.02
CA MET A 121 0.17 6.98 20.19
C MET A 121 1.37 6.05 20.00
N SER A 122 1.47 5.38 18.86
CA SER A 122 2.57 4.42 18.62
C SER A 122 3.93 5.12 18.67
N THR A 123 4.03 6.32 18.12
CA THR A 123 5.28 7.08 18.09
C THR A 123 5.68 7.61 19.47
N LEU A 124 4.72 8.04 20.28
CA LEU A 124 4.98 8.44 21.67
C LEU A 124 5.54 7.28 22.50
N LEU A 125 4.92 6.12 22.41
CA LEU A 125 5.36 4.91 23.10
C LEU A 125 6.75 4.47 22.64
N PHE A 126 6.98 4.48 21.34
CA PHE A 126 8.27 4.09 20.75
C PHE A 126 9.42 5.02 21.21
N VAL A 127 9.19 6.31 21.23
CA VAL A 127 10.18 7.29 21.71
C VAL A 127 10.52 7.05 23.19
N GLU A 128 9.52 6.73 23.99
CA GLU A 128 9.74 6.49 25.42
C GLU A 128 10.57 5.21 25.65
N ILE A 129 10.34 4.16 24.87
CA ILE A 129 11.19 2.95 24.92
C ILE A 129 12.64 3.30 24.54
N LEU A 130 12.84 4.10 23.50
CA LEU A 130 14.19 4.56 23.11
C LEU A 130 14.89 5.30 24.25
N ARG A 131 14.18 6.20 24.90
CA ARG A 131 14.71 6.97 26.04
C ARG A 131 15.09 6.08 27.23
N GLU A 132 14.25 5.10 27.55
CA GLU A 132 14.52 4.14 28.60
C GLU A 132 15.77 3.28 28.30
N ARG A 133 16.07 3.05 27.01
CA ARG A 133 17.27 2.37 26.56
C ARG A 133 18.51 3.27 26.50
N GLY A 134 18.39 4.52 26.92
CA GLY A 134 19.48 5.49 26.90
C GLY A 134 19.81 6.07 25.54
N ILE A 135 18.89 5.96 24.58
CA ILE A 135 19.06 6.48 23.21
C ILE A 135 18.44 7.87 23.13
N GLN A 136 19.21 8.84 22.64
CA GLN A 136 18.66 10.16 22.34
C GLN A 136 17.64 10.08 21.22
N ALA A 137 16.40 10.37 21.53
CA ALA A 137 15.29 10.32 20.58
C ALA A 137 14.34 11.50 20.77
N GLN A 138 13.80 11.95 19.65
CA GLN A 138 12.86 13.07 19.60
C GLN A 138 11.58 12.60 18.94
N TRP A 139 10.44 12.99 19.50
CA TRP A 139 9.16 12.85 18.87
C TRP A 139 8.91 14.06 17.98
N PHE A 140 8.53 13.83 16.73
CA PHE A 140 8.25 14.88 15.75
C PHE A 140 6.88 14.68 15.14
N ASP A 141 6.06 15.74 15.13
CA ASP A 141 4.74 15.71 14.50
C ASP A 141 4.88 15.87 12.98
N ALA A 142 4.62 14.80 12.24
CA ALA A 142 4.74 14.78 10.77
C ALA A 142 3.84 15.82 10.09
N ARG A 143 2.73 16.21 10.71
CA ARG A 143 1.80 17.22 10.16
C ARG A 143 2.43 18.58 9.98
N LYS A 144 3.54 18.86 10.67
CA LYS A 144 4.29 20.13 10.53
C LYS A 144 4.99 20.24 9.17
N VAL A 145 5.29 19.12 8.53
CA VAL A 145 6.05 19.08 7.26
C VAL A 145 5.27 18.42 6.12
N LEU A 146 4.37 17.49 6.40
CA LEU A 146 3.56 16.80 5.41
C LEU A 146 2.33 17.64 5.03
N ARG A 147 2.56 18.69 4.24
CA ARG A 147 1.49 19.53 3.69
C ARG A 147 0.81 18.81 2.53
N THR A 148 -0.53 18.77 2.58
CA THR A 148 -1.36 18.10 1.57
C THR A 148 -2.50 19.00 1.11
N ASN A 149 -3.24 18.57 0.09
CA ASN A 149 -4.54 19.13 -0.22
C ASN A 149 -5.59 18.66 0.81
N ASP A 150 -6.84 19.07 0.62
CA ASP A 150 -7.96 18.76 1.52
C ASP A 150 -8.81 17.56 1.09
N ARG A 151 -8.25 16.67 0.28
CA ARG A 151 -8.91 15.41 -0.10
C ARG A 151 -8.78 14.40 1.04
N PHE A 152 -9.59 14.56 2.07
CA PHE A 152 -9.56 13.69 3.25
C PHE A 152 -9.69 12.21 2.87
N GLY A 153 -8.87 11.37 3.50
CA GLY A 153 -8.78 9.94 3.22
C GLY A 153 -7.81 9.55 2.10
N ARG A 154 -7.53 10.46 1.17
CA ARG A 154 -6.60 10.29 0.05
C ARG A 154 -5.92 11.60 -0.31
N ALA A 155 -5.40 12.28 0.69
CA ALA A 155 -4.77 13.57 0.48
C ALA A 155 -3.50 13.42 -0.37
N GLU A 156 -3.30 14.40 -1.24
CA GLU A 156 -2.14 14.47 -2.11
C GLU A 156 -1.12 15.45 -1.53
N PRO A 157 0.16 15.05 -1.35
CA PRO A 157 1.19 15.94 -0.85
C PRO A 157 1.50 17.07 -1.83
N ASP A 158 1.72 18.25 -1.28
CA ASP A 158 2.34 19.36 -2.00
C ASP A 158 3.86 19.19 -1.90
N ILE A 159 4.47 18.67 -2.95
CA ILE A 159 5.88 18.28 -2.96
C ILE A 159 6.81 19.45 -2.65
N ALA A 160 6.56 20.63 -3.22
CA ALA A 160 7.37 21.80 -2.98
C ALA A 160 7.28 22.27 -1.52
N ALA A 161 6.07 22.31 -0.96
CA ALA A 161 5.84 22.68 0.43
C ALA A 161 6.46 21.66 1.40
N VAL A 162 6.32 20.36 1.11
CA VAL A 162 6.95 19.30 1.92
C VAL A 162 8.46 19.45 1.94
N ALA A 163 9.09 19.69 0.79
CA ALA A 163 10.54 19.90 0.70
C ALA A 163 11.00 21.09 1.54
N GLU A 164 10.33 22.24 1.40
CA GLU A 164 10.66 23.45 2.13
C GLU A 164 10.47 23.29 3.64
N LEU A 165 9.30 22.83 4.08
CA LEU A 165 8.99 22.64 5.50
C LEU A 165 9.92 21.62 6.16
N THR A 166 10.25 20.55 5.45
CA THR A 166 11.16 19.52 5.96
C THR A 166 12.56 20.10 6.18
N GLN A 167 13.08 20.89 5.25
CA GLN A 167 14.37 21.56 5.41
C GLN A 167 14.36 22.57 6.56
N GLN A 168 13.27 23.28 6.77
CA GLN A 168 13.16 24.30 7.82
C GLN A 168 12.94 23.69 9.21
N GLN A 169 12.10 22.67 9.34
CA GLN A 169 11.62 22.20 10.65
C GLN A 169 12.18 20.84 11.06
N LEU A 170 12.49 19.95 10.12
CA LEU A 170 12.95 18.60 10.44
C LEU A 170 14.47 18.47 10.32
N ALA A 171 15.08 18.95 9.24
CA ALA A 171 16.51 18.81 9.00
C ALA A 171 17.39 19.31 10.15
N PRO A 172 17.10 20.46 10.81
CA PRO A 172 17.90 20.90 11.95
C PRO A 172 17.89 19.97 13.15
N ARG A 173 16.83 19.17 13.30
CA ARG A 173 16.68 18.25 14.42
C ARG A 173 17.50 16.96 14.28
N LEU A 174 17.96 16.66 13.08
CA LEU A 174 18.73 15.43 12.83
C LEU A 174 20.07 15.38 13.58
N ALA A 175 20.63 16.53 13.93
CA ALA A 175 21.85 16.62 14.69
C ALA A 175 21.64 16.32 16.18
N GLU A 176 20.42 16.38 16.68
CA GLU A 176 20.08 16.27 18.11
C GLU A 176 19.71 14.86 18.56
N GLY A 177 19.68 13.90 17.67
CA GLY A 177 19.32 12.52 17.99
C GLY A 177 18.43 11.87 16.93
N LEU A 178 17.99 10.65 17.22
CA LEU A 178 17.06 9.91 16.37
C LEU A 178 15.69 10.58 16.40
N VAL A 179 15.13 10.87 15.22
CA VAL A 179 13.79 11.44 15.10
C VAL A 179 12.78 10.34 14.80
N VAL A 180 11.71 10.27 15.59
CA VAL A 180 10.60 9.36 15.38
C VAL A 180 9.37 10.17 14.98
N THR A 181 8.75 9.82 13.88
CA THR A 181 7.60 10.53 13.34
C THR A 181 6.53 9.58 12.82
N GLN A 182 5.34 10.12 12.60
CA GLN A 182 4.17 9.37 12.15
C GLN A 182 4.20 9.20 10.64
N GLY A 183 3.94 7.97 10.17
CA GLY A 183 3.55 7.75 8.80
C GLY A 183 2.08 8.07 8.58
N PHE A 184 1.64 8.11 7.34
CA PHE A 184 0.24 8.17 6.95
C PHE A 184 -0.45 9.53 7.10
N ILE A 185 -0.04 10.38 8.02
CA ILE A 185 -0.74 11.62 8.35
C ILE A 185 -0.03 12.87 7.80
N GLY A 186 -0.83 13.89 7.49
CA GLY A 186 -0.38 15.20 7.09
C GLY A 186 -1.35 16.26 7.53
N SER A 187 -1.20 17.47 7.01
CA SER A 187 -2.11 18.59 7.27
C SER A 187 -2.36 19.41 6.01
N GLU A 188 -3.59 19.95 5.88
CA GLU A 188 -3.94 20.83 4.79
C GLU A 188 -3.79 22.32 5.20
N ALA A 189 -4.04 23.22 4.25
CA ALA A 189 -3.76 24.66 4.41
C ALA A 189 -4.43 25.32 5.63
N LYS A 190 -5.56 24.80 6.07
CA LYS A 190 -6.29 25.31 7.25
C LYS A 190 -5.82 24.67 8.56
N GLY A 191 -4.80 23.80 8.51
CA GLY A 191 -4.27 23.12 9.69
C GLY A 191 -5.01 21.86 10.11
N ARG A 192 -6.00 21.40 9.32
CA ARG A 192 -6.73 20.17 9.63
C ARG A 192 -5.89 18.95 9.25
N THR A 193 -6.00 17.89 10.04
CA THR A 193 -5.30 16.64 9.81
C THR A 193 -5.85 15.92 8.58
N THR A 194 -4.95 15.42 7.75
CA THR A 194 -5.26 14.64 6.56
C THR A 194 -4.56 13.28 6.61
N THR A 195 -5.04 12.32 5.81
CA THR A 195 -4.38 11.03 5.65
C THR A 195 -4.09 10.75 4.18
N LEU A 196 -2.99 10.04 3.92
CA LEU A 196 -2.49 9.79 2.57
C LEU A 196 -3.15 8.58 1.86
N GLY A 197 -3.97 7.84 2.58
CA GLY A 197 -4.60 6.63 2.05
C GLY A 197 -3.72 5.39 2.17
N ARG A 198 -4.08 4.34 1.45
CA ARG A 198 -3.41 3.04 1.52
C ARG A 198 -1.91 3.16 1.16
N GLY A 199 -1.05 2.52 1.93
CA GLY A 199 0.39 2.63 1.77
C GLY A 199 0.98 3.94 2.26
N GLY A 200 0.20 4.75 2.98
CA GLY A 200 0.57 6.09 3.41
C GLY A 200 1.84 6.18 4.23
N SER A 201 2.12 5.21 5.10
CA SER A 201 3.36 5.21 5.90
C SER A 201 4.61 5.00 5.05
N ASP A 202 4.55 4.10 4.06
CA ASP A 202 5.62 3.91 3.09
C ASP A 202 5.84 5.19 2.28
N TYR A 203 4.73 5.80 1.83
CA TYR A 203 4.77 7.04 1.08
C TYR A 203 5.39 8.18 1.91
N THR A 204 5.04 8.29 3.19
CA THR A 204 5.64 9.27 4.11
C THR A 204 7.16 9.10 4.17
N ALA A 205 7.64 7.86 4.34
CA ALA A 205 9.07 7.57 4.39
C ALA A 205 9.79 7.99 3.09
N ALA A 206 9.19 7.69 1.95
CA ALA A 206 9.74 8.08 0.65
C ALA A 206 9.75 9.59 0.44
N LEU A 207 8.70 10.30 0.84
CA LEU A 207 8.60 11.76 0.76
C LEU A 207 9.64 12.45 1.65
N LEU A 208 9.82 11.99 2.87
CA LEU A 208 10.85 12.52 3.77
C LEU A 208 12.26 12.21 3.26
N GLY A 209 12.45 11.01 2.72
CA GLY A 209 13.71 10.63 2.08
C GLY A 209 14.07 11.56 0.92
N GLU A 210 13.10 11.85 0.05
CA GLU A 210 13.26 12.79 -1.05
C GLU A 210 13.55 14.20 -0.55
N ALA A 211 12.76 14.72 0.39
CA ALA A 211 12.89 16.07 0.92
C ALA A 211 14.24 16.33 1.62
N LEU A 212 14.81 15.27 2.22
CA LEU A 212 16.10 15.34 2.90
C LEU A 212 17.28 14.84 2.05
N ASN A 213 17.02 14.45 0.81
CA ASN A 213 18.01 13.84 -0.07
C ASN A 213 18.71 12.65 0.60
N ALA A 214 17.93 11.74 1.12
CA ALA A 214 18.41 10.56 1.82
C ALA A 214 19.24 9.65 0.90
N THR A 215 20.16 8.91 1.48
CA THR A 215 20.98 7.92 0.77
C THR A 215 20.16 6.67 0.45
N ARG A 216 19.23 6.32 1.33
CA ARG A 216 18.37 5.12 1.22
C ARG A 216 17.13 5.28 2.07
N VAL A 217 16.05 4.65 1.64
CA VAL A 217 14.83 4.46 2.43
C VAL A 217 14.68 2.97 2.71
N ASP A 218 14.57 2.59 3.98
CA ASP A 218 14.37 1.21 4.40
C ASP A 218 12.90 0.97 4.77
N ILE A 219 12.28 0.01 4.13
CA ILE A 219 10.91 -0.44 4.43
C ILE A 219 11.00 -1.78 5.15
N TRP A 220 10.72 -1.77 6.45
CA TRP A 220 10.72 -2.96 7.28
C TRP A 220 9.31 -3.52 7.41
N THR A 221 9.14 -4.75 7.00
CA THR A 221 7.87 -5.48 6.95
C THR A 221 8.02 -6.83 7.66
N ASP A 222 7.03 -7.68 7.57
CA ASP A 222 7.07 -9.06 8.06
C ASP A 222 7.59 -10.05 7.00
N VAL A 223 7.90 -9.58 5.79
CA VAL A 223 8.41 -10.39 4.67
C VAL A 223 9.84 -9.98 4.35
N PRO A 224 10.79 -10.93 4.16
CA PRO A 224 12.20 -10.61 3.96
C PRO A 224 12.57 -10.18 2.53
N GLY A 225 11.72 -9.41 1.86
CA GLY A 225 12.00 -8.83 0.54
C GLY A 225 10.90 -9.09 -0.48
N ILE A 226 11.28 -8.92 -1.75
CA ILE A 226 10.42 -9.15 -2.93
C ILE A 226 10.83 -10.48 -3.56
N TYR A 227 9.84 -11.32 -3.86
CA TYR A 227 10.06 -12.66 -4.38
C TYR A 227 9.56 -12.79 -5.82
N THR A 228 10.04 -13.80 -6.52
CA THR A 228 9.62 -14.14 -7.89
C THR A 228 8.12 -14.45 -7.98
N THR A 229 7.51 -14.87 -6.89
CA THR A 229 6.06 -14.91 -6.67
C THR A 229 5.80 -15.01 -5.17
N ASP A 230 4.53 -15.01 -4.74
CA ASP A 230 4.17 -15.18 -3.33
C ASP A 230 4.61 -16.59 -2.84
N PRO A 231 5.50 -16.69 -1.85
CA PRO A 231 5.93 -17.98 -1.30
C PRO A 231 4.80 -18.84 -0.73
N CYS A 232 3.68 -18.21 -0.32
CA CYS A 232 2.50 -18.94 0.14
C CYS A 232 1.79 -19.68 -1.00
N VAL A 233 1.92 -19.19 -2.22
CA VAL A 233 1.35 -19.82 -3.43
C VAL A 233 2.30 -20.82 -4.03
N ALA A 234 3.57 -20.45 -4.18
CA ALA A 234 4.62 -21.32 -4.73
C ALA A 234 5.81 -21.34 -3.76
N PRO A 235 5.98 -22.42 -2.97
CA PRO A 235 7.07 -22.52 -2.00
C PRO A 235 8.48 -22.43 -2.59
N ALA A 236 8.64 -22.72 -3.87
CA ALA A 236 9.91 -22.60 -4.59
C ALA A 236 10.25 -21.14 -5.01
N ALA A 237 9.42 -20.16 -4.64
CA ALA A 237 9.66 -18.75 -4.93
C ALA A 237 11.04 -18.30 -4.40
N LYS A 238 11.75 -17.53 -5.21
CA LYS A 238 13.10 -17.05 -4.90
C LYS A 238 13.06 -15.56 -4.59
N ARG A 239 13.83 -15.15 -3.58
CA ARG A 239 13.99 -13.72 -3.29
C ARG A 239 14.80 -13.07 -4.40
N ILE A 240 14.36 -11.89 -4.81
CA ILE A 240 15.06 -11.04 -5.77
C ILE A 240 15.96 -10.10 -4.97
N ASP A 241 17.28 -10.17 -5.15
CA ASP A 241 18.20 -9.36 -4.36
C ASP A 241 18.21 -7.90 -4.80
N VAL A 242 18.15 -7.64 -6.09
CA VAL A 242 18.10 -6.29 -6.66
C VAL A 242 17.06 -6.26 -7.77
N ILE A 243 16.17 -5.27 -7.72
CA ILE A 243 15.09 -5.08 -8.70
C ILE A 243 15.04 -3.62 -9.15
N ALA A 244 14.68 -3.37 -10.41
CA ALA A 244 14.49 -2.02 -10.90
C ALA A 244 13.14 -1.44 -10.44
N PHE A 245 13.07 -0.11 -10.28
CA PHE A 245 11.81 0.57 -9.91
C PHE A 245 10.65 0.22 -10.84
N GLU A 246 10.90 0.17 -12.14
CA GLU A 246 9.86 -0.17 -13.13
C GLU A 246 9.31 -1.58 -12.93
N GLU A 247 10.18 -2.55 -12.68
CA GLU A 247 9.78 -3.93 -12.39
C GLU A 247 8.95 -4.02 -11.10
N ALA A 248 9.42 -3.37 -10.03
CA ALA A 248 8.72 -3.35 -8.74
C ALA A 248 7.37 -2.62 -8.82
N ALA A 249 7.29 -1.54 -9.59
CA ALA A 249 6.04 -0.80 -9.82
C ALA A 249 5.01 -1.66 -10.56
N GLU A 250 5.43 -2.41 -11.58
CA GLU A 250 4.55 -3.35 -12.29
C GLU A 250 4.05 -4.45 -11.35
N MET A 251 4.94 -5.05 -10.55
CA MET A 251 4.55 -6.05 -9.56
C MET A 251 3.52 -5.52 -8.57
N ALA A 252 3.75 -4.34 -8.04
CA ALA A 252 2.84 -3.71 -7.08
C ALA A 252 1.48 -3.38 -7.70
N THR A 253 1.46 -2.92 -8.95
CA THR A 253 0.23 -2.64 -9.70
C THR A 253 -0.61 -3.91 -9.87
N PHE A 254 0.01 -5.05 -10.08
CA PHE A 254 -0.67 -6.33 -10.31
C PHE A 254 -0.86 -7.17 -9.04
N GLY A 255 -0.67 -6.59 -7.86
CA GLY A 255 -1.12 -7.20 -6.61
C GLY A 255 -0.03 -7.76 -5.69
N ALA A 256 1.23 -7.53 -5.99
CA ALA A 256 2.30 -7.88 -5.04
C ALA A 256 2.13 -7.06 -3.74
N LYS A 257 2.17 -7.73 -2.59
CA LYS A 257 1.76 -7.14 -1.30
C LYS A 257 2.83 -6.30 -0.60
N VAL A 258 4.03 -6.26 -1.12
CA VAL A 258 5.20 -5.74 -0.40
C VAL A 258 5.31 -4.22 -0.45
N LEU A 259 5.04 -3.61 -1.60
CA LEU A 259 5.10 -2.16 -1.80
C LEU A 259 3.84 -1.63 -2.45
N HIS A 260 3.35 -0.49 -1.96
CA HIS A 260 2.31 0.26 -2.67
C HIS A 260 2.95 1.10 -3.79
N PRO A 261 2.35 1.19 -5.00
CA PRO A 261 2.93 1.95 -6.11
C PRO A 261 3.30 3.40 -5.77
N ALA A 262 2.52 4.05 -4.90
CA ALA A 262 2.77 5.41 -4.47
C ALA A 262 4.14 5.60 -3.79
N THR A 263 4.64 4.58 -3.09
CA THR A 263 5.95 4.61 -2.42
C THR A 263 7.09 4.83 -3.41
N LEU A 264 6.94 4.30 -4.62
CA LEU A 264 8.00 4.33 -5.62
C LEU A 264 8.16 5.70 -6.28
N LEU A 265 7.11 6.50 -6.32
CA LEU A 265 7.12 7.79 -7.02
C LEU A 265 8.21 8.77 -6.52
N PRO A 266 8.30 9.07 -5.22
CA PRO A 266 9.37 9.94 -4.73
C PRO A 266 10.77 9.35 -4.94
N ALA A 267 10.91 8.03 -4.77
CA ALA A 267 12.18 7.35 -4.96
C ALA A 267 12.63 7.40 -6.43
N VAL A 268 11.71 7.12 -7.37
CA VAL A 268 12.00 7.15 -8.82
C VAL A 268 12.47 8.51 -9.27
N ARG A 269 11.75 9.57 -8.91
CA ARG A 269 12.12 10.92 -9.37
C ARG A 269 13.40 11.48 -8.73
N SER A 270 13.79 10.96 -7.56
CA SER A 270 14.97 11.43 -6.82
C SER A 270 16.12 10.43 -6.80
N ASP A 271 15.98 9.31 -7.50
CA ASP A 271 17.00 8.26 -7.61
C ASP A 271 17.51 7.76 -6.24
N ILE A 272 16.59 7.56 -5.31
CA ILE A 272 16.89 7.05 -3.98
C ILE A 272 16.55 5.56 -3.91
N PRO A 273 17.53 4.67 -3.60
CA PRO A 273 17.25 3.25 -3.47
C PRO A 273 16.36 2.98 -2.25
N VAL A 274 15.48 1.98 -2.41
CA VAL A 274 14.58 1.52 -1.35
C VAL A 274 14.94 0.09 -0.99
N PHE A 275 15.29 -0.13 0.28
CA PHE A 275 15.54 -1.47 0.81
C PHE A 275 14.26 -2.03 1.44
N VAL A 276 13.93 -3.27 1.15
CA VAL A 276 12.78 -3.99 1.73
C VAL A 276 13.29 -5.22 2.45
N GLY A 277 13.02 -5.29 3.76
CA GLY A 277 13.48 -6.40 4.59
C GLY A 277 12.48 -6.75 5.70
N SER A 278 12.77 -7.85 6.41
CA SER A 278 11.96 -8.30 7.54
C SER A 278 12.47 -7.75 8.87
N SER A 279 11.61 -7.09 9.62
CA SER A 279 11.93 -6.65 10.98
C SER A 279 12.05 -7.82 11.96
N LYS A 280 11.51 -8.98 11.63
CA LYS A 280 11.63 -10.21 12.43
C LYS A 280 12.95 -10.94 12.16
N GLU A 281 13.47 -10.83 10.96
CA GLU A 281 14.70 -11.49 10.52
C GLU A 281 15.60 -10.52 9.76
N PRO A 282 16.11 -9.46 10.42
CA PRO A 282 16.86 -8.40 9.72
C PRO A 282 18.16 -8.91 9.09
N LYS A 283 18.74 -9.98 9.62
CA LYS A 283 19.98 -10.59 9.10
C LYS A 283 19.75 -11.51 7.90
N ALA A 284 18.51 -11.86 7.60
CA ALA A 284 18.19 -12.67 6.43
C ALA A 284 18.41 -11.91 5.11
N GLY A 285 18.65 -10.59 5.19
CA GLY A 285 18.79 -9.73 4.02
C GLY A 285 17.44 -9.24 3.53
N GLY A 286 17.40 -8.78 2.29
CA GLY A 286 16.18 -8.25 1.68
C GLY A 286 16.37 -7.96 0.21
N THR A 287 15.51 -7.12 -0.33
CA THR A 287 15.55 -6.68 -1.73
C THR A 287 15.89 -5.20 -1.81
N LEU A 288 16.85 -4.84 -2.64
CA LEU A 288 17.17 -3.46 -2.96
C LEU A 288 16.45 -3.06 -4.25
N VAL A 289 15.61 -2.03 -4.17
CA VAL A 289 14.92 -1.46 -5.31
C VAL A 289 15.73 -0.25 -5.80
N CYS A 290 16.23 -0.31 -7.02
CA CYS A 290 17.08 0.71 -7.63
C CYS A 290 16.44 1.26 -8.90
N LYS A 291 16.94 2.40 -9.38
CA LYS A 291 16.46 3.00 -10.63
C LYS A 291 16.62 2.05 -11.81
N THR A 292 17.80 1.42 -11.93
CA THR A 292 18.13 0.47 -12.98
C THR A 292 18.94 -0.68 -12.43
N THR A 293 18.89 -1.83 -13.11
CA THR A 293 19.71 -3.01 -12.81
C THR A 293 20.53 -3.40 -14.04
N GLU A 294 21.68 -4.02 -13.80
CA GLU A 294 22.48 -4.61 -14.87
C GLU A 294 21.84 -5.92 -15.33
N ASN A 295 21.76 -6.11 -16.67
CA ASN A 295 21.24 -7.35 -17.28
C ASN A 295 19.90 -7.83 -16.69
N PRO A 296 18.82 -7.02 -16.77
CA PRO A 296 17.53 -7.44 -16.25
C PRO A 296 17.03 -8.69 -16.97
N PRO A 297 16.49 -9.70 -16.24
CA PRO A 297 16.01 -10.93 -16.86
C PRO A 297 14.75 -10.69 -17.69
N LEU A 298 14.54 -11.56 -18.69
CA LEU A 298 13.31 -11.53 -19.49
C LEU A 298 12.07 -11.75 -18.61
N PHE A 299 12.11 -12.72 -17.71
CA PHE A 299 11.05 -13.01 -16.74
C PHE A 299 11.54 -12.66 -15.33
N ARG A 300 10.88 -11.70 -14.68
CA ARG A 300 11.27 -11.25 -13.36
C ARG A 300 10.46 -11.88 -12.25
N ALA A 301 9.15 -11.91 -12.40
CA ALA A 301 8.23 -12.36 -11.35
C ALA A 301 6.84 -12.69 -11.88
N LEU A 302 6.05 -13.36 -11.05
CA LEU A 302 4.63 -13.61 -11.27
C LEU A 302 3.84 -12.92 -10.15
N ALA A 303 2.83 -12.16 -10.52
CA ALA A 303 1.87 -11.57 -9.60
C ALA A 303 0.49 -12.20 -9.81
N LEU A 304 -0.27 -12.32 -8.73
CA LEU A 304 -1.62 -12.90 -8.74
C LEU A 304 -2.58 -11.94 -8.06
N ARG A 305 -3.66 -11.61 -8.75
CA ARG A 305 -4.76 -10.84 -8.20
C ARG A 305 -6.04 -11.67 -8.30
N ARG A 306 -6.59 -12.02 -7.15
CA ARG A 306 -7.79 -12.85 -7.04
C ARG A 306 -9.08 -12.01 -7.14
N ARG A 307 -10.22 -12.68 -7.22
CA ARG A 307 -11.56 -12.08 -7.19
C ARG A 307 -11.78 -11.03 -8.26
N GLN A 308 -11.36 -11.36 -9.47
CA GLN A 308 -11.58 -10.50 -10.63
C GLN A 308 -12.91 -10.82 -11.28
N THR A 309 -13.58 -9.80 -11.79
CA THR A 309 -14.80 -9.94 -12.56
C THR A 309 -14.54 -9.55 -14.00
N LEU A 310 -14.98 -10.36 -14.93
CA LEU A 310 -14.94 -10.09 -16.37
C LEU A 310 -16.34 -9.66 -16.83
N LEU A 311 -16.41 -8.46 -17.35
CA LEU A 311 -17.60 -7.90 -17.96
C LEU A 311 -17.40 -7.93 -19.48
N THR A 312 -18.26 -8.67 -20.20
CA THR A 312 -18.22 -8.74 -21.66
C THR A 312 -19.44 -8.06 -22.25
N LEU A 313 -19.19 -7.10 -23.14
CA LEU A 313 -20.22 -6.30 -23.81
C LEU A 313 -20.24 -6.64 -25.29
N HIS A 314 -21.36 -7.12 -25.78
CA HIS A 314 -21.55 -7.47 -27.21
C HIS A 314 -22.53 -6.53 -27.87
N SER A 315 -22.10 -5.89 -28.94
CA SER A 315 -22.98 -5.02 -29.74
C SER A 315 -22.68 -5.13 -31.24
N LEU A 316 -23.62 -5.62 -31.99
CA LEU A 316 -23.52 -5.61 -33.44
C LEU A 316 -23.50 -4.19 -34.02
N ASN A 317 -24.10 -3.23 -33.32
CA ASN A 317 -24.09 -1.82 -33.71
C ASN A 317 -22.73 -1.16 -33.54
N MET A 318 -21.81 -1.75 -32.76
CA MET A 318 -20.46 -1.26 -32.56
C MET A 318 -19.65 -1.18 -33.86
N LEU A 319 -19.91 -2.10 -34.79
CA LEU A 319 -19.20 -2.23 -36.07
C LEU A 319 -19.19 -0.94 -36.90
N HIS A 320 -20.25 -0.13 -36.84
CA HIS A 320 -20.38 1.13 -37.59
C HIS A 320 -20.68 2.33 -36.69
N SER A 321 -20.64 2.16 -35.38
CA SER A 321 -21.00 3.20 -34.43
C SER A 321 -19.76 3.95 -33.92
N ARG A 322 -19.77 5.25 -34.10
CA ARG A 322 -18.76 6.11 -33.48
C ARG A 322 -19.18 6.38 -32.03
N GLY A 323 -18.24 6.28 -31.11
CA GLY A 323 -18.44 6.68 -29.71
C GLY A 323 -19.01 5.60 -28.79
N PHE A 324 -19.16 4.34 -29.22
CA PHE A 324 -19.62 3.26 -28.33
C PHE A 324 -18.76 3.10 -27.08
N LEU A 325 -17.44 3.08 -27.24
CA LEU A 325 -16.51 3.00 -26.11
C LEU A 325 -16.63 4.20 -25.17
N ALA A 326 -16.83 5.40 -25.74
CA ALA A 326 -17.03 6.62 -24.94
C ALA A 326 -18.30 6.53 -24.09
N GLU A 327 -19.39 6.00 -24.61
CA GLU A 327 -20.62 5.78 -23.85
C GLU A 327 -20.42 4.74 -22.74
N VAL A 328 -19.78 3.62 -23.04
CA VAL A 328 -19.50 2.58 -22.06
C VAL A 328 -18.63 3.12 -20.92
N PHE A 329 -17.53 3.78 -21.23
CA PHE A 329 -16.65 4.35 -20.22
C PHE A 329 -17.32 5.50 -19.45
N GLY A 330 -18.18 6.26 -20.10
CA GLY A 330 -18.99 7.30 -19.45
C GLY A 330 -19.92 6.70 -18.38
N ILE A 331 -20.58 5.59 -18.70
CA ILE A 331 -21.44 4.87 -17.75
C ILE A 331 -20.62 4.35 -16.58
N LEU A 332 -19.51 3.68 -16.86
CA LEU A 332 -18.62 3.15 -15.81
C LEU A 332 -18.10 4.27 -14.88
N ALA A 333 -17.73 5.41 -15.45
CA ALA A 333 -17.26 6.57 -14.69
C ALA A 333 -18.36 7.13 -13.77
N ARG A 334 -19.61 7.23 -14.24
CA ARG A 334 -20.74 7.67 -13.41
C ARG A 334 -21.01 6.74 -12.23
N HIS A 335 -20.69 5.46 -12.38
CA HIS A 335 -20.84 4.46 -11.32
C HIS A 335 -19.55 4.26 -10.50
N ASN A 336 -18.56 5.14 -10.66
CA ASN A 336 -17.27 5.12 -9.95
C ASN A 336 -16.47 3.81 -10.13
N ILE A 337 -16.54 3.22 -11.31
CA ILE A 337 -15.84 1.98 -11.64
C ILE A 337 -14.56 2.31 -12.40
N SER A 338 -13.45 1.78 -11.89
CA SER A 338 -12.16 1.77 -12.57
C SER A 338 -11.96 0.45 -13.29
N VAL A 339 -11.51 0.54 -14.53
CA VAL A 339 -11.21 -0.62 -15.37
C VAL A 339 -9.73 -0.96 -15.27
N ASP A 340 -9.40 -2.22 -15.00
CA ASP A 340 -8.02 -2.67 -14.90
C ASP A 340 -7.45 -3.05 -16.28
N LEU A 341 -8.12 -3.96 -16.98
CA LEU A 341 -7.73 -4.40 -18.31
C LEU A 341 -8.89 -4.29 -19.27
N ILE A 342 -8.59 -4.07 -20.55
CA ILE A 342 -9.58 -4.04 -21.62
C ILE A 342 -9.03 -4.76 -22.84
N THR A 343 -9.91 -5.55 -23.47
CA THR A 343 -9.68 -6.15 -24.77
C THR A 343 -10.90 -5.88 -25.67
N THR A 344 -10.68 -5.45 -26.89
CA THR A 344 -11.78 -5.15 -27.82
C THR A 344 -11.64 -5.92 -29.12
N SER A 345 -12.77 -6.28 -29.70
CA SER A 345 -12.90 -6.71 -31.09
C SER A 345 -13.89 -5.77 -31.79
N GLU A 346 -14.25 -6.06 -33.04
CA GLU A 346 -15.20 -5.23 -33.80
C GLU A 346 -16.60 -5.17 -33.18
N VAL A 347 -17.00 -6.21 -32.45
CA VAL A 347 -18.38 -6.34 -31.92
C VAL A 347 -18.44 -6.61 -30.41
N SER A 348 -17.30 -6.69 -29.72
CA SER A 348 -17.27 -6.98 -28.30
C SER A 348 -16.18 -6.24 -27.57
N VAL A 349 -16.46 -5.93 -26.29
CA VAL A 349 -15.52 -5.32 -25.35
C VAL A 349 -15.50 -6.19 -24.10
N ALA A 350 -14.34 -6.63 -23.70
CA ALA A 350 -14.14 -7.37 -22.45
C ALA A 350 -13.34 -6.51 -21.48
N LEU A 351 -13.87 -6.31 -20.27
CA LEU A 351 -13.31 -5.45 -19.24
C LEU A 351 -13.10 -6.24 -17.95
N THR A 352 -12.00 -5.99 -17.26
CA THR A 352 -11.79 -6.53 -15.92
C THR A 352 -11.90 -5.44 -14.86
N MET A 353 -12.42 -5.82 -13.70
CA MET A 353 -12.53 -4.94 -12.55
C MET A 353 -12.43 -5.75 -11.26
N ASP A 354 -11.99 -5.12 -10.18
CA ASP A 354 -12.11 -5.68 -8.85
C ASP A 354 -13.58 -5.59 -8.41
N THR A 355 -14.11 -6.67 -7.82
CA THR A 355 -15.48 -6.68 -7.29
C THR A 355 -15.64 -5.81 -6.05
N THR A 356 -14.55 -5.56 -5.33
CA THR A 356 -14.50 -4.66 -4.18
C THR A 356 -13.75 -3.40 -4.60
N GLY A 357 -14.47 -2.33 -4.81
CA GLY A 357 -13.84 -1.04 -5.11
C GLY A 357 -12.83 -0.61 -4.06
N SER A 358 -11.99 0.31 -4.44
CA SER A 358 -10.99 0.93 -3.56
C SER A 358 -11.59 1.71 -2.38
N THR A 359 -12.88 1.80 -2.29
CA THR A 359 -13.62 2.35 -1.15
C THR A 359 -14.07 1.19 -0.26
N SER A 360 -13.61 1.20 0.93
CA SER A 360 -13.63 0.24 2.03
C SER A 360 -14.99 -0.30 2.50
N ALA A 361 -16.03 -0.25 1.71
CA ALA A 361 -17.39 -0.55 2.20
C ALA A 361 -17.95 -1.94 1.82
N GLY A 362 -17.17 -2.82 1.20
CA GLY A 362 -17.66 -4.18 0.87
C GLY A 362 -18.83 -4.24 -0.11
N ASP A 363 -19.19 -3.13 -0.70
CA ASP A 363 -20.27 -3.05 -1.66
C ASP A 363 -19.82 -3.54 -3.03
N THR A 364 -20.60 -4.41 -3.62
CA THR A 364 -20.40 -4.91 -4.98
C THR A 364 -20.48 -3.74 -5.96
N LEU A 365 -19.42 -3.53 -6.75
CA LEU A 365 -19.40 -2.48 -7.79
C LEU A 365 -20.43 -2.73 -8.89
N LEU A 366 -20.77 -4.00 -9.15
CA LEU A 366 -21.79 -4.38 -10.14
C LEU A 366 -23.20 -4.25 -9.53
N THR A 367 -23.72 -3.05 -9.56
CA THR A 367 -25.10 -2.79 -9.11
C THR A 367 -26.09 -3.15 -10.22
N GLN A 368 -27.33 -3.44 -9.84
CA GLN A 368 -28.40 -3.66 -10.80
C GLN A 368 -28.62 -2.42 -11.70
N ALA A 369 -28.47 -1.23 -11.16
CA ALA A 369 -28.57 0.02 -11.91
C ALA A 369 -27.51 0.10 -13.03
N LEU A 370 -26.26 -0.25 -12.74
CA LEU A 370 -25.18 -0.28 -13.72
C LEU A 370 -25.48 -1.30 -14.84
N LEU A 371 -25.86 -2.52 -14.46
CA LEU A 371 -26.16 -3.58 -15.44
C LEU A 371 -27.34 -3.22 -16.32
N THR A 372 -28.37 -2.59 -15.76
CA THR A 372 -29.54 -2.10 -16.52
C THR A 372 -29.15 -1.02 -17.53
N GLU A 373 -28.32 -0.07 -17.12
CA GLU A 373 -27.84 1.01 -17.96
C GLU A 373 -26.96 0.49 -19.11
N LEU A 374 -26.05 -0.44 -18.84
CA LEU A 374 -25.26 -1.09 -19.89
C LEU A 374 -26.09 -1.96 -20.81
N SER A 375 -27.08 -2.65 -20.28
CA SER A 375 -27.96 -3.52 -21.07
C SER A 375 -28.84 -2.74 -22.05
N SER A 376 -29.03 -1.44 -21.85
CA SER A 376 -29.72 -0.57 -22.80
C SER A 376 -28.92 -0.33 -24.10
N LEU A 377 -27.58 -0.49 -24.04
CA LEU A 377 -26.66 -0.28 -25.16
C LEU A 377 -26.24 -1.57 -25.86
N CYS A 378 -26.16 -2.67 -25.12
CA CYS A 378 -25.53 -3.90 -25.59
C CYS A 378 -25.94 -5.11 -24.75
N ARG A 379 -25.59 -6.31 -25.22
CA ARG A 379 -25.76 -7.52 -24.44
C ARG A 379 -24.59 -7.61 -23.44
N VAL A 380 -24.92 -7.81 -22.17
CA VAL A 380 -23.96 -7.83 -21.05
C VAL A 380 -23.82 -9.25 -20.52
N GLU A 381 -22.60 -9.72 -20.42
CA GLU A 381 -22.25 -10.98 -19.75
C GLU A 381 -21.30 -10.69 -18.59
N VAL A 382 -21.54 -11.31 -17.43
CA VAL A 382 -20.75 -11.15 -16.23
C VAL A 382 -20.19 -12.52 -15.83
N GLU A 383 -18.89 -12.61 -15.63
CA GLU A 383 -18.22 -13.80 -15.13
C GLU A 383 -17.39 -13.41 -13.89
N GLU A 384 -17.74 -14.00 -12.76
CA GLU A 384 -17.07 -13.75 -11.47
C GLU A 384 -16.10 -14.87 -11.11
N ASN A 385 -15.37 -14.69 -10.01
CA ASN A 385 -14.39 -15.65 -9.48
C ASN A 385 -13.30 -16.02 -10.49
N LEU A 386 -12.78 -15.01 -11.16
CA LEU A 386 -11.60 -15.13 -12.01
C LEU A 386 -10.37 -14.62 -11.25
N ALA A 387 -9.20 -14.98 -11.74
CA ALA A 387 -7.94 -14.50 -11.21
C ALA A 387 -7.09 -13.92 -12.34
N LEU A 388 -6.46 -12.79 -12.08
CA LEU A 388 -5.51 -12.17 -12.98
C LEU A 388 -4.11 -12.67 -12.62
N VAL A 389 -3.44 -13.28 -13.57
CA VAL A 389 -2.04 -13.66 -13.47
C VAL A 389 -1.23 -12.71 -14.35
N ALA A 390 -0.26 -12.04 -13.76
CA ALA A 390 0.64 -11.14 -14.48
C ALA A 390 2.06 -11.67 -14.46
N LEU A 391 2.62 -11.90 -15.64
CA LEU A 391 4.03 -12.18 -15.83
C LEU A 391 4.76 -10.85 -15.98
N ILE A 392 5.63 -10.54 -15.04
CA ILE A 392 6.43 -9.32 -15.01
C ILE A 392 7.82 -9.61 -15.57
N GLY A 393 8.29 -8.76 -16.45
CA GLY A 393 9.60 -8.94 -17.05
C GLY A 393 10.10 -7.70 -17.76
N ASN A 394 11.05 -7.91 -18.65
CA ASN A 394 11.72 -6.82 -19.35
C ASN A 394 11.70 -7.06 -20.86
N GLU A 395 11.34 -6.02 -21.60
CA GLU A 395 11.28 -6.07 -23.06
C GLU A 395 10.42 -7.23 -23.63
N LEU A 396 9.38 -7.62 -22.91
CA LEU A 396 8.51 -8.73 -23.31
C LEU A 396 7.86 -8.52 -24.67
N SER A 397 7.50 -7.28 -24.99
CA SER A 397 6.88 -6.94 -26.27
C SER A 397 7.83 -7.05 -27.48
N LYS A 398 9.13 -7.08 -27.24
CA LYS A 398 10.17 -7.20 -28.28
C LYS A 398 10.74 -8.60 -28.39
N ALA A 399 10.56 -9.44 -27.38
CA ALA A 399 11.09 -10.80 -27.36
C ALA A 399 10.27 -11.73 -28.26
N CYS A 400 10.95 -12.63 -28.94
CA CYS A 400 10.30 -13.65 -29.75
C CYS A 400 9.97 -14.89 -28.93
N GLY A 401 8.84 -15.54 -29.23
CA GLY A 401 8.49 -16.82 -28.63
C GLY A 401 7.89 -16.77 -27.23
N VAL A 402 7.70 -15.60 -26.64
CA VAL A 402 7.15 -15.45 -25.29
C VAL A 402 5.76 -16.09 -25.16
N GLY A 403 4.88 -15.86 -26.11
CA GLY A 403 3.54 -16.47 -26.11
C GLY A 403 3.59 -18.00 -26.10
N LYS A 404 4.43 -18.60 -26.93
CA LYS A 404 4.58 -20.06 -26.98
C LYS A 404 5.13 -20.60 -25.66
N GLU A 405 6.14 -19.95 -25.11
CA GLU A 405 6.77 -20.38 -23.87
C GLU A 405 5.80 -20.33 -22.68
N VAL A 406 5.02 -19.25 -22.56
CA VAL A 406 4.05 -19.06 -21.50
C VAL A 406 2.82 -19.93 -21.67
N PHE A 407 2.16 -19.85 -22.83
CA PHE A 407 0.88 -20.54 -23.04
C PHE A 407 1.03 -22.02 -23.35
N GLY A 408 2.19 -22.45 -23.82
CA GLY A 408 2.51 -23.88 -23.95
C GLY A 408 2.51 -24.59 -22.59
N VAL A 409 2.97 -23.94 -21.55
CA VAL A 409 2.94 -24.46 -20.16
C VAL A 409 1.50 -24.53 -19.65
N LEU A 410 0.62 -23.66 -20.11
CA LEU A 410 -0.74 -23.51 -19.65
C LEU A 410 -1.78 -24.29 -20.46
N GLU A 411 -1.34 -25.20 -21.33
CA GLU A 411 -2.23 -26.02 -22.17
C GLU A 411 -3.42 -26.64 -21.40
N PRO A 412 -3.25 -27.19 -20.17
CA PRO A 412 -4.37 -27.76 -19.43
C PRO A 412 -5.41 -26.77 -18.89
N PHE A 413 -5.13 -25.47 -18.94
CA PHE A 413 -5.95 -24.46 -18.28
C PHE A 413 -6.72 -23.62 -19.30
N ASN A 414 -7.94 -23.20 -18.91
CA ASN A 414 -8.75 -22.30 -19.72
C ASN A 414 -8.29 -20.85 -19.49
N ILE A 415 -7.86 -20.20 -20.57
CA ILE A 415 -7.47 -18.80 -20.56
C ILE A 415 -8.65 -17.96 -21.05
N ARG A 416 -9.19 -17.11 -20.19
CA ARG A 416 -10.39 -16.34 -20.47
C ARG A 416 -10.10 -15.03 -21.22
N MET A 417 -8.96 -14.44 -21.01
CA MET A 417 -8.56 -13.17 -21.62
C MET A 417 -7.06 -13.01 -21.54
N ILE A 418 -6.47 -12.43 -22.56
CA ILE A 418 -5.03 -12.15 -22.63
C ILE A 418 -4.84 -10.66 -22.93
N CYS A 419 -3.99 -9.97 -22.18
CA CYS A 419 -3.51 -8.63 -22.47
C CYS A 419 -1.99 -8.64 -22.60
N TYR A 420 -1.49 -8.38 -23.80
CA TYR A 420 -0.08 -8.41 -24.12
C TYR A 420 0.24 -7.38 -25.20
N GLY A 421 1.33 -6.63 -25.01
CA GLY A 421 1.81 -5.66 -26.00
C GLY A 421 1.62 -4.20 -25.63
N ALA A 422 0.74 -3.87 -24.68
CA ALA A 422 0.55 -2.50 -24.21
C ALA A 422 1.71 -2.00 -23.35
N SER A 423 2.34 -2.91 -22.58
CA SER A 423 3.53 -2.63 -21.78
C SER A 423 4.65 -3.59 -22.17
N SER A 424 5.89 -3.11 -22.13
CA SER A 424 7.07 -3.96 -22.29
C SER A 424 7.40 -4.78 -21.04
N HIS A 425 6.75 -4.51 -19.92
CA HIS A 425 7.03 -5.11 -18.61
C HIS A 425 6.04 -6.16 -18.15
N ASN A 426 4.93 -6.38 -18.86
CA ASN A 426 3.97 -7.39 -18.43
C ASN A 426 3.31 -8.14 -19.59
N LEU A 427 2.88 -9.33 -19.25
CA LEU A 427 1.94 -10.15 -20.02
C LEU A 427 0.92 -10.64 -18.99
N CYS A 428 -0.36 -10.30 -19.19
CA CYS A 428 -1.43 -10.59 -18.24
C CYS A 428 -2.49 -11.47 -18.87
N PHE A 429 -3.07 -12.37 -18.08
CA PHE A 429 -4.18 -13.19 -18.52
C PHE A 429 -5.09 -13.56 -17.37
N LEU A 430 -6.34 -13.89 -17.70
CA LEU A 430 -7.33 -14.36 -16.75
C LEU A 430 -7.50 -15.85 -16.81
N VAL A 431 -7.62 -16.46 -15.62
CA VAL A 431 -7.93 -17.90 -15.45
C VAL A 431 -9.07 -18.03 -14.44
N PRO A 432 -9.78 -19.17 -14.43
CA PRO A 432 -10.71 -19.48 -13.34
C PRO A 432 -10.01 -19.38 -11.99
N GLY A 433 -10.68 -18.79 -10.99
CA GLY A 433 -10.09 -18.58 -9.67
C GLY A 433 -9.61 -19.85 -8.99
N ASP A 434 -10.30 -20.97 -9.22
CA ASP A 434 -9.93 -22.26 -8.66
C ASP A 434 -8.61 -22.82 -9.24
N ASP A 435 -8.23 -22.39 -10.42
CA ASP A 435 -6.99 -22.82 -11.10
C ASP A 435 -5.80 -21.89 -10.81
N ALA A 436 -6.03 -20.75 -10.16
CA ALA A 436 -5.04 -19.68 -10.04
C ALA A 436 -3.71 -20.15 -9.42
N GLU A 437 -3.75 -20.87 -8.31
CA GLU A 437 -2.55 -21.35 -7.65
C GLU A 437 -1.78 -22.36 -8.49
N LYS A 438 -2.49 -23.28 -9.12
CA LYS A 438 -1.87 -24.29 -10.01
C LYS A 438 -1.20 -23.64 -11.22
N VAL A 439 -1.83 -22.62 -11.77
CA VAL A 439 -1.29 -21.85 -12.91
C VAL A 439 0.02 -21.16 -12.51
N VAL A 440 0.01 -20.45 -11.38
CA VAL A 440 1.20 -19.76 -10.87
C VAL A 440 2.31 -20.74 -10.55
N GLN A 441 2.01 -21.85 -9.88
CA GLN A 441 2.99 -22.89 -9.55
C GLN A 441 3.62 -23.48 -10.80
N LYS A 442 2.83 -23.78 -11.81
CA LYS A 442 3.31 -24.40 -13.05
C LYS A 442 4.17 -23.42 -13.87
N LEU A 443 3.75 -22.18 -13.98
CA LEU A 443 4.55 -21.13 -14.63
C LEU A 443 5.86 -20.88 -13.88
N HIS A 444 5.79 -20.79 -12.56
CA HIS A 444 6.99 -20.58 -11.76
C HIS A 444 7.99 -21.69 -11.95
N HIS A 445 7.53 -22.94 -11.90
CA HIS A 445 8.38 -24.11 -12.12
C HIS A 445 9.08 -24.08 -13.49
N ASN A 446 8.36 -23.70 -14.55
CA ASN A 446 8.91 -23.74 -15.91
C ASN A 446 9.73 -22.50 -16.30
N LEU A 447 9.47 -21.34 -15.70
CA LEU A 447 10.10 -20.07 -16.09
C LEU A 447 11.16 -19.58 -15.10
N PHE A 448 11.13 -20.00 -13.84
CA PHE A 448 11.98 -19.46 -12.77
C PHE A 448 12.84 -20.50 -12.04
N GLU A 449 12.59 -21.79 -12.19
CA GLU A 449 13.36 -22.89 -11.58
C GLU A 449 14.32 -23.59 -12.59
#